data_3ed865e23b2974eff2ca814c8cbb6286
#
_entry.id   3ed865e23b2974eff2ca814c8cbb6286
#
_cell.length_a   1.000
_cell.length_b   1.000
_cell.length_c   1.000
_cell.angle_alpha   90.00
_cell.angle_beta   90.00
_cell.angle_gamma   90.00
#
_symmetry.space_group_name_H-M   'P 1'
#
loop_
_entity.id
_entity.type
_entity.pdbx_description
1 polymer ?
#
loop_
_entity_poly.entity_id
_entity_poly.type
_entity_poly.pdbx_seq_one_letter_code
_entity_poly.pdbx_strand_id
1 'polypeptide(L)' 'DKISIGCTVTVTNLDMRNQLPAYKIVGSQEADVMSRAISEDSPFGKALMGRKAGDEVTVEAPKGVIHYRIDSIER' A
#
# COMPACT_ATOMS: atom_id res chain seq x y z
N ASP A 1 -5.52 -13.73 -1.77
CA ASP A 1 -5.33 -13.00 -3.02
C ASP A 1 -5.65 -11.53 -2.92
N LYS A 2 -6.37 -11.11 -1.91
CA LYS A 2 -6.65 -9.70 -1.67
C LYS A 2 -5.78 -9.18 -0.54
N ILE A 3 -5.48 -7.89 -0.61
CA ILE A 3 -4.69 -7.26 0.43
C ILE A 3 -5.48 -7.21 1.73
N SER A 4 -4.86 -7.66 2.81
CA SER A 4 -5.45 -7.63 4.15
C SER A 4 -4.33 -7.39 5.16
N ILE A 5 -4.71 -7.22 6.42
CA ILE A 5 -3.72 -7.07 7.50
C ILE A 5 -2.82 -8.29 7.52
N GLY A 6 -1.51 -8.07 7.59
CA GLY A 6 -0.51 -9.12 7.57
C GLY A 6 0.10 -9.37 6.21
N CYS A 7 -0.48 -8.81 5.14
CA CYS A 7 0.08 -8.95 3.81
C CYS A 7 1.25 -8.01 3.60
N THR A 8 2.23 -8.45 2.80
CA THR A 8 3.32 -7.60 2.32
C THR A 8 3.02 -7.26 0.86
N VAL A 9 3.05 -5.99 0.54
CA VAL A 9 2.62 -5.49 -0.76
C VAL A 9 3.74 -4.73 -1.43
N THR A 10 3.95 -4.98 -2.71
CA THR A 10 4.87 -4.21 -3.53
C THR A 10 4.07 -3.44 -4.56
N VAL A 11 4.31 -2.14 -4.66
CA VAL A 11 3.60 -1.28 -5.58
C VAL A 11 4.57 -0.44 -6.40
N THR A 12 4.11 0.05 -7.55
CA THR A 12 4.84 0.97 -8.39
C THR A 12 4.11 2.32 -8.40
N ASN A 13 4.86 3.38 -8.16
CA ASN A 13 4.34 4.73 -8.30
C ASN A 13 4.25 5.04 -9.80
N LEU A 14 3.04 5.13 -10.33
CA LEU A 14 2.84 5.30 -11.77
C LEU A 14 3.18 6.71 -12.24
N ASP A 15 3.06 7.69 -11.35
CA ASP A 15 3.37 9.07 -11.70
C ASP A 15 4.86 9.29 -11.85
N MET A 16 5.65 8.65 -11.01
CA MET A 16 7.11 8.77 -11.04
C MET A 16 7.77 7.58 -11.72
N ARG A 17 7.00 6.55 -12.04
CA ARG A 17 7.48 5.35 -12.75
C ARG A 17 8.59 4.64 -12.01
N ASN A 18 8.44 4.54 -10.69
CA ASN A 18 9.40 3.79 -9.89
C ASN A 18 8.70 2.84 -8.95
N GLN A 19 9.31 1.68 -8.76
CA GLN A 19 8.80 0.68 -7.84
C GLN A 19 9.24 1.03 -6.43
N LEU A 20 8.30 0.95 -5.50
CA LEU A 20 8.58 1.21 -4.10
C LEU A 20 9.02 -0.08 -3.40
N PRO A 21 9.76 0.03 -2.28
CA PRO A 21 10.07 -1.14 -1.48
C PRO A 21 8.80 -1.77 -0.92
N ALA A 22 8.89 -3.03 -0.53
CA ALA A 22 7.74 -3.75 0.00
C ALA A 22 7.27 -3.13 1.32
N TYR A 23 5.96 -3.07 1.50
CA TYR A 23 5.32 -2.57 2.72
C TYR A 23 4.43 -3.66 3.31
N LYS A 24 4.40 -3.73 4.62
CA LYS A 24 3.51 -4.64 5.32
C LYS A 24 2.29 -3.88 5.80
N ILE A 25 1.10 -4.44 5.58
CA ILE A 25 -0.13 -3.86 6.08
C ILE A 25 -0.35 -4.33 7.50
N VAL A 26 -0.51 -3.40 8.42
CA VAL A 26 -0.66 -3.69 9.84
C VAL A 26 -1.87 -2.97 10.39
N GLY A 27 -2.33 -3.42 11.57
CA GLY A 27 -3.34 -2.68 12.30
C GLY A 27 -2.78 -1.36 12.79
N SER A 28 -3.67 -0.40 13.05
CA SER A 28 -3.25 0.95 13.40
C SER A 28 -2.34 1.00 14.63
N GLN A 29 -2.47 0.06 15.54
CA GLN A 29 -1.67 0.02 16.75
C GLN A 29 -0.27 -0.53 16.54
N GLU A 30 -0.02 -1.16 15.40
CA GLU A 30 1.26 -1.80 15.12
C GLU A 30 2.15 -0.97 14.21
N ALA A 31 1.62 0.08 13.61
CA ALA A 31 2.32 0.82 12.56
C ALA A 31 3.58 1.52 13.05
N ASP A 32 3.62 1.89 14.32
CA ASP A 32 4.71 2.69 14.88
C ASP A 32 6.02 1.92 15.06
N VAL A 33 5.96 0.59 15.06
CA VAL A 33 7.13 -0.21 15.43
C VAL A 33 7.93 -0.70 14.23
N MET A 34 7.45 -0.44 13.02
CA MET A 34 8.11 -0.94 11.82
C MET A 34 8.24 0.17 10.79
N SER A 35 9.43 0.31 10.24
CA SER A 35 9.75 1.39 9.32
C SER A 35 9.04 1.27 7.97
N ARG A 36 8.61 0.07 7.60
CA ARG A 36 7.92 -0.15 6.32
C ARG A 36 6.53 -0.72 6.53
N ALA A 37 5.91 -0.34 7.61
CA ALA A 37 4.54 -0.76 7.90
C ALA A 37 3.58 0.35 7.47
N ILE A 38 2.45 -0.08 6.92
CA ILE A 38 1.37 0.83 6.54
C ILE A 38 0.17 0.45 7.35
N SER A 39 -0.37 1.41 8.10
CA SER A 39 -1.59 1.18 8.86
C SER A 39 -2.78 1.03 7.92
N GLU A 40 -3.68 0.09 8.22
CA GLU A 40 -4.92 -0.04 7.47
C GLU A 40 -5.76 1.22 7.50
N ASP A 41 -5.57 2.06 8.52
CA ASP A 41 -6.33 3.31 8.66
C ASP A 41 -5.72 4.47 7.88
N SER A 42 -4.49 4.33 7.41
CA SER A 42 -3.85 5.40 6.66
C SER A 42 -4.50 5.53 5.27
N PRO A 43 -4.40 6.70 4.63
CA PRO A 43 -4.93 6.84 3.26
C PRO A 43 -4.34 5.81 2.30
N PHE A 44 -3.05 5.52 2.40
CA PHE A 44 -2.40 4.54 1.57
C PHE A 44 -2.95 3.13 1.87
N GLY A 45 -3.03 2.78 3.15
CA GLY A 45 -3.55 1.48 3.56
C GLY A 45 -4.99 1.27 3.13
N LYS A 46 -5.82 2.29 3.31
CA LYS A 46 -7.22 2.20 2.89
C LYS A 46 -7.35 1.97 1.40
N ALA A 47 -6.51 2.62 0.60
CA ALA A 47 -6.55 2.47 -0.85
C ALA A 47 -6.15 1.06 -1.27
N LEU A 48 -5.26 0.42 -0.52
CA LEU A 48 -4.76 -0.92 -0.85
C LEU A 48 -5.66 -2.03 -0.37
N MET A 49 -6.36 -1.84 0.73
CA MET A 49 -7.15 -2.92 1.35
C MET A 49 -8.18 -3.47 0.38
N GLY A 50 -8.23 -4.79 0.27
CA GLY A 50 -9.18 -5.48 -0.60
C GLY A 50 -8.80 -5.51 -2.07
N ARG A 51 -7.67 -4.93 -2.44
CA ARG A 51 -7.22 -4.91 -3.82
C ARG A 51 -6.40 -6.15 -4.14
N LYS A 52 -6.20 -6.41 -5.42
CA LYS A 52 -5.47 -7.56 -5.92
C LYS A 52 -4.24 -7.11 -6.68
N ALA A 53 -3.30 -8.03 -6.88
CA ALA A 53 -2.15 -7.78 -7.74
C ALA A 53 -2.64 -7.40 -9.15
N GLY A 54 -2.04 -6.36 -9.70
CA GLY A 54 -2.43 -5.83 -11.01
C GLY A 54 -3.43 -4.69 -10.94
N ASP A 55 -4.07 -4.48 -9.80
CA ASP A 55 -5.00 -3.36 -9.64
C ASP A 55 -4.24 -2.05 -9.55
N GLU A 56 -4.89 -0.99 -10.02
CA GLU A 56 -4.38 0.36 -9.87
C GLU A 56 -5.23 1.09 -8.83
N VAL A 57 -4.57 1.86 -7.98
CA VAL A 57 -5.23 2.59 -6.92
C VAL A 57 -4.76 4.03 -6.91
N THR A 58 -5.58 4.90 -6.35
CA THR A 58 -5.21 6.30 -6.15
C THR A 58 -5.17 6.59 -4.65
N VAL A 59 -4.19 7.39 -4.26
CA VAL A 59 -4.02 7.79 -2.86
C VAL A 59 -4.01 9.31 -2.81
N GLU A 60 -4.87 9.86 -1.98
CA GLU A 60 -4.90 11.29 -1.79
C GLU A 60 -3.80 11.71 -0.82
N ALA A 61 -3.00 12.65 -1.25
CA ALA A 61 -1.91 13.21 -0.45
C ALA A 61 -2.07 14.73 -0.40
N PRO A 62 -1.41 15.40 0.56
CA PRO A 62 -1.54 16.86 0.66
C PRO A 62 -1.17 17.59 -0.63
N LYS A 63 -0.30 17.01 -1.44
CA LYS A 63 0.15 17.64 -2.69
C LYS A 63 -0.68 17.21 -3.90
N GLY A 64 -1.66 16.34 -3.73
CA GLY A 64 -2.49 15.86 -4.82
C GLY A 64 -2.66 14.36 -4.79
N VAL A 65 -3.18 13.82 -5.87
CA VAL A 65 -3.47 12.39 -5.98
C VAL A 65 -2.28 11.67 -6.60
N ILE A 66 -1.88 10.56 -6.00
CA ILE A 66 -0.79 9.73 -6.49
C ILE A 66 -1.37 8.39 -6.96
N HIS A 67 -0.93 7.95 -8.12
CA HIS A 67 -1.40 6.70 -8.73
C HIS A 67 -0.38 5.59 -8.49
N TYR A 68 -0.86 4.44 -8.03
CA TYR A 68 -0.02 3.26 -7.79
C TYR A 68 -0.61 2.06 -8.48
N ARG A 69 0.27 1.13 -8.88
CA ARG A 69 -0.14 -0.19 -9.34
C ARG A 69 0.38 -1.23 -8.37
N ILE A 70 -0.48 -2.18 -8.01
CA ILE A 70 -0.09 -3.25 -7.11
C ILE A 70 0.63 -4.31 -7.91
N ASP A 71 1.92 -4.51 -7.62
CA ASP A 71 2.75 -5.46 -8.37
C ASP A 71 2.66 -6.86 -7.80
N SER A 72 2.70 -6.99 -6.48
CA SER A 72 2.63 -8.30 -5.84
C SER A 72 2.08 -8.19 -4.43
N ILE A 73 1.53 -9.29 -3.97
CA ILE A 73 0.99 -9.42 -2.62
C ILE A 73 1.51 -10.73 -2.05
N GLU A 74 2.12 -10.66 -0.86
CA GLU A 74 2.63 -11.83 -0.16
C GLU A 74 2.09 -11.85 1.26
N ARG A 75 1.95 -13.03 1.81
CA ARG A 75 1.54 -13.20 3.19
C ARG A 75 2.68 -13.69 4.06
#